data_972ee4814d239396e8772c0479dc09e2
#
_entry.id   972ee4814d239396e8772c0479dc09e2
#
_cell.length_a   1.000
_cell.length_b   1.000
_cell.length_c   1.000
_cell.angle_alpha   90.00
_cell.angle_beta   90.00
_cell.angle_gamma   90.00
#
_symmetry.space_group_name_H-M   'P 1'
#
loop_
_entity.id
_entity.type
_entity.pdbx_description
1 polymer ?
#
loop_
_entity_poly.entity_id
_entity_poly.type
_entity_poly.pdbx_seq_one_letter_code
_entity_poly.pdbx_strand_id
1 'polypeptide(L)'
;MAEDKKLVEAITSMKEDFAQWYTDVCKKAELMSYSSVKGCMIFKPAGYAIWENIKNEMDRRFKETGVENVYLPMFIPESLLEVEKDHVEGFAPEVAWVTYGGLNPLQERMCVRPTSETLFCDFYKDEIQSYRDLPKVYNQWCSVVRWEKETRPFLRSREFLWQEGHTAHATAEEAEARTQQMLNLYADFCEEVLAIPVIKGRKTDKEKFAGAEATYTIEALMHDGKALQSGTSHNFGDGFAKAFGIQYTDKDNKLKYVHQTSWGTTTRLIGAVIMTHGDDSGLVLPPKVAPVQVDVIPIMQKKAGVLDKAYEVGQALKAAGLRVKVDDSDKNPGWKFSEQEMRGIPVRVEMGPRDIEANQAVIVRRDTREKITVSIDELADRIPEILDTIQKDMLERARAHREAHTYTALNYDEFKDTAARFIKAMWCGDQACEDKIKEDTTCTSRCMPFAQEKLSDVCVCCGKPAKAMVYWGKAY
;
A
#
# COMPACT_ATOMS: atom_id res chain seq x y z
N MET A 1 36.05 5.81 -18.09
CA MET A 1 35.18 5.65 -16.91
C MET A 1 35.17 4.17 -16.60
N ALA A 2 35.68 3.74 -15.47
CA ALA A 2 35.69 2.34 -15.07
C ALA A 2 34.23 1.95 -14.80
N GLU A 3 33.71 0.93 -15.49
CA GLU A 3 32.47 0.27 -15.14
C GLU A 3 32.62 -0.27 -13.72
N ASP A 4 31.85 0.28 -12.78
CA ASP A 4 31.69 -0.32 -11.46
C ASP A 4 31.15 -1.74 -11.64
N LYS A 5 32.02 -2.73 -11.49
CA LYS A 5 31.60 -4.13 -11.47
C LYS A 5 30.59 -4.31 -10.36
N LYS A 6 29.33 -4.56 -10.69
CA LYS A 6 28.28 -4.97 -9.73
C LYS A 6 28.82 -6.16 -8.92
N LEU A 7 29.01 -5.97 -7.63
CA LEU A 7 29.47 -7.01 -6.70
C LEU A 7 28.39 -8.08 -6.42
N VAL A 8 27.14 -7.78 -6.74
CA VAL A 8 26.02 -8.72 -6.69
C VAL A 8 25.48 -8.85 -8.11
N GLU A 9 25.81 -9.95 -8.75
CA GLU A 9 25.10 -10.40 -9.92
C GLU A 9 23.69 -10.68 -9.48
N ALA A 10 22.68 -10.04 -10.11
CA ALA A 10 21.46 -10.80 -10.10
C ALA A 10 20.13 -10.07 -10.12
N ILE A 11 20.06 -8.77 -10.34
CA ILE A 11 18.78 -8.15 -10.70
C ILE A 11 18.92 -7.45 -12.04
N THR A 12 17.89 -7.57 -12.85
CA THR A 12 17.74 -6.83 -14.11
C THR A 12 17.71 -5.34 -13.81
N SER A 13 18.29 -4.50 -14.67
CA SER A 13 18.22 -3.05 -14.48
C SER A 13 16.79 -2.54 -14.68
N MET A 14 16.36 -1.57 -13.86
CA MET A 14 15.06 -0.91 -13.98
C MET A 14 14.81 -0.33 -15.38
N LYS A 15 15.87 0.15 -16.04
CA LYS A 15 15.77 0.74 -17.39
C LYS A 15 15.61 -0.30 -18.49
N GLU A 16 16.15 -1.50 -18.27
CA GLU A 16 16.09 -2.60 -19.23
C GLU A 16 14.72 -3.29 -19.18
N ASP A 17 14.28 -3.72 -18.00
CA ASP A 17 12.97 -4.33 -17.78
C ASP A 17 12.49 -4.07 -16.35
N PHE A 18 11.64 -3.09 -16.17
CA PHE A 18 11.10 -2.72 -14.86
C PHE A 18 10.29 -3.85 -14.21
N ALA A 19 9.57 -4.63 -15.00
CA ALA A 19 8.75 -5.73 -14.48
C ALA A 19 9.61 -6.88 -13.96
N GLN A 20 10.67 -7.20 -14.68
CA GLN A 20 11.65 -8.22 -14.25
C GLN A 20 12.46 -7.72 -13.06
N TRP A 21 12.95 -6.46 -13.09
CA TRP A 21 13.61 -5.83 -11.95
C TRP A 21 12.77 -5.96 -10.67
N TYR A 22 11.49 -5.60 -10.75
CA TYR A 22 10.58 -5.70 -9.60
C TYR A 22 10.48 -7.13 -9.03
N THR A 23 10.35 -8.11 -9.91
CA THR A 23 10.27 -9.53 -9.53
C THR A 23 11.59 -9.99 -8.91
N ASP A 24 12.72 -9.60 -9.49
CA ASP A 24 14.06 -9.94 -8.99
C ASP A 24 14.28 -9.36 -7.59
N VAL A 25 13.93 -8.09 -7.37
CA VAL A 25 14.01 -7.45 -6.05
C VAL A 25 13.16 -8.20 -5.03
N CYS A 26 11.90 -8.51 -5.34
CA CYS A 26 11.03 -9.26 -4.42
C CYS A 26 11.63 -10.60 -3.97
N LYS A 27 12.29 -11.30 -4.89
CA LYS A 27 12.91 -12.61 -4.65
C LYS A 27 14.26 -12.49 -3.95
N LYS A 28 15.15 -11.64 -4.45
CA LYS A 28 16.54 -11.51 -3.98
C LYS A 28 16.63 -10.82 -2.61
N ALA A 29 15.75 -9.88 -2.33
CA ALA A 29 15.62 -9.30 -0.99
C ALA A 29 14.91 -10.22 0.01
N GLU A 30 14.60 -11.47 -0.38
CA GLU A 30 13.98 -12.47 0.48
C GLU A 30 12.59 -12.07 1.02
N LEU A 31 11.80 -11.31 0.22
CA LEU A 31 10.47 -10.87 0.64
C LEU A 31 9.42 -11.97 0.43
N MET A 32 9.57 -12.75 -0.63
CA MET A 32 8.58 -13.76 -1.00
C MET A 32 9.20 -14.91 -1.81
N SER A 33 8.46 -16.00 -1.90
CA SER A 33 8.66 -17.06 -2.88
C SER A 33 7.32 -17.49 -3.49
N TYR A 34 7.36 -18.12 -4.66
CA TYR A 34 6.16 -18.70 -5.25
C TYR A 34 5.76 -19.96 -4.49
N SER A 35 4.44 -20.14 -4.30
CA SER A 35 3.89 -21.34 -3.69
C SER A 35 3.51 -22.38 -4.76
N SER A 36 3.20 -23.60 -4.32
CA SER A 36 2.61 -24.64 -5.17
C SER A 36 1.19 -24.28 -5.63
N VAL A 37 0.52 -23.36 -4.93
CA VAL A 37 -0.80 -22.85 -5.33
C VAL A 37 -0.58 -21.72 -6.33
N LYS A 38 -0.90 -21.98 -7.60
CA LYS A 38 -0.68 -21.02 -8.69
C LYS A 38 -1.38 -19.69 -8.42
N GLY A 39 -0.62 -18.60 -8.50
CA GLY A 39 -1.12 -17.24 -8.28
C GLY A 39 -1.13 -16.80 -6.82
N CYS A 40 -0.73 -17.68 -5.89
CA CYS A 40 -0.48 -17.35 -4.49
C CYS A 40 1.02 -17.34 -4.21
N MET A 41 1.44 -16.53 -3.23
CA MET A 41 2.84 -16.46 -2.83
C MET A 41 3.01 -16.76 -1.34
N ILE A 42 4.21 -17.19 -1.00
CA ILE A 42 4.66 -17.33 0.38
C ILE A 42 5.32 -16.00 0.77
N PHE A 43 4.81 -15.34 1.80
CA PHE A 43 5.51 -14.22 2.42
C PHE A 43 6.65 -14.76 3.26
N LYS A 44 7.88 -14.39 2.91
CA LYS A 44 9.05 -14.75 3.71
C LYS A 44 9.18 -13.81 4.93
N PRO A 45 9.98 -14.16 5.94
CA PRO A 45 10.04 -13.36 7.18
C PRO A 45 10.30 -11.87 6.96
N ALA A 46 11.19 -11.50 6.03
CA ALA A 46 11.46 -10.08 5.74
C ALA A 46 10.25 -9.35 5.12
N GLY A 47 9.55 -9.99 4.18
CA GLY A 47 8.33 -9.42 3.58
C GLY A 47 7.18 -9.32 4.59
N TYR A 48 7.02 -10.36 5.42
CA TYR A 48 5.97 -10.37 6.43
C TYR A 48 6.24 -9.32 7.54
N ALA A 49 7.49 -9.14 7.94
CA ALA A 49 7.86 -8.13 8.94
C ALA A 49 7.61 -6.69 8.45
N ILE A 50 7.76 -6.41 7.14
CA ILE A 50 7.33 -5.12 6.57
C ILE A 50 5.81 -4.96 6.73
N TRP A 51 5.04 -6.01 6.44
CA TRP A 51 3.59 -6.01 6.62
C TRP A 51 3.18 -5.79 8.08
N GLU A 52 3.86 -6.43 9.03
CA GLU A 52 3.61 -6.25 10.46
C GLU A 52 3.85 -4.79 10.88
N ASN A 53 4.91 -4.16 10.42
CA ASN A 53 5.18 -2.74 10.70
C ASN A 53 4.10 -1.82 10.10
N ILE A 54 3.67 -2.08 8.86
CA ILE A 54 2.54 -1.36 8.22
C ILE A 54 1.27 -1.56 9.04
N LYS A 55 0.92 -2.81 9.34
CA LYS A 55 -0.27 -3.18 10.11
C LYS A 55 -0.28 -2.50 11.49
N ASN A 56 0.79 -2.61 12.23
CA ASN A 56 0.86 -2.11 13.60
C ASN A 56 0.66 -0.60 13.68
N GLU A 57 1.33 0.15 12.81
CA GLU A 57 1.18 1.62 12.79
C GLU A 57 -0.19 2.05 12.27
N MET A 58 -0.71 1.39 11.25
CA MET A 58 -2.04 1.68 10.73
C MET A 58 -3.14 1.35 11.75
N ASP A 59 -3.06 0.20 12.41
CA ASP A 59 -4.00 -0.23 13.46
C ASP A 59 -3.99 0.75 14.66
N ARG A 60 -2.81 1.23 15.04
CA ARG A 60 -2.69 2.27 16.07
C ARG A 60 -3.49 3.53 15.68
N ARG A 61 -3.31 4.02 14.44
CA ARG A 61 -4.04 5.18 13.91
C ARG A 61 -5.54 4.93 13.83
N PHE A 62 -5.97 3.74 13.45
CA PHE A 62 -7.39 3.36 13.44
C PHE A 62 -8.01 3.46 14.84
N LYS A 63 -7.35 2.89 15.83
CA LYS A 63 -7.83 2.91 17.23
C LYS A 63 -7.95 4.32 17.78
N GLU A 64 -7.07 5.24 17.40
CA GLU A 64 -7.16 6.66 17.75
C GLU A 64 -8.42 7.34 17.20
N THR A 65 -9.04 6.78 16.14
CA THR A 65 -10.31 7.26 15.57
C THR A 65 -11.53 6.51 16.11
N GLY A 66 -11.36 5.63 17.09
CA GLY A 66 -12.43 4.83 17.67
C GLY A 66 -12.78 3.56 16.90
N VAL A 67 -11.90 3.09 16.04
CA VAL A 67 -12.07 1.81 15.32
C VAL A 67 -11.78 0.64 16.26
N GLU A 68 -12.64 -0.37 16.22
CA GLU A 68 -12.45 -1.63 16.92
C GLU A 68 -12.23 -2.78 15.92
N ASN A 69 -11.34 -3.71 16.27
CA ASN A 69 -11.08 -4.87 15.42
C ASN A 69 -12.04 -6.01 15.75
N VAL A 70 -12.56 -6.64 14.69
CA VAL A 70 -13.39 -7.84 14.74
C VAL A 70 -12.83 -8.92 13.81
N TYR A 71 -13.41 -10.09 13.82
CA TYR A 71 -13.11 -11.15 12.87
C TYR A 71 -14.38 -11.87 12.45
N LEU A 72 -14.70 -11.85 11.16
CA LEU A 72 -15.84 -12.54 10.57
C LEU A 72 -15.35 -13.83 9.87
N PRO A 73 -16.22 -14.84 9.70
CA PRO A 73 -15.90 -16.07 9.00
C PRO A 73 -15.40 -15.82 7.57
N MET A 74 -14.50 -16.69 7.09
CA MET A 74 -13.94 -16.53 5.74
C MET A 74 -14.89 -16.99 4.62
N PHE A 75 -15.93 -17.77 4.94
CA PHE A 75 -16.86 -18.31 3.96
C PHE A 75 -18.14 -17.49 3.90
N ILE A 76 -18.62 -17.25 2.69
CA ILE A 76 -19.87 -16.54 2.41
C ILE A 76 -20.82 -17.54 1.71
N PRO A 77 -22.01 -17.85 2.28
CA PRO A 77 -23.02 -18.63 1.58
C PRO A 77 -23.47 -17.94 0.29
N GLU A 78 -23.74 -18.70 -0.75
CA GLU A 78 -24.19 -18.16 -2.04
C GLU A 78 -25.43 -17.29 -1.90
N SER A 79 -26.41 -17.74 -1.10
CA SER A 79 -27.63 -16.98 -0.81
C SER A 79 -27.39 -15.60 -0.20
N LEU A 80 -26.35 -15.46 0.64
CA LEU A 80 -25.99 -14.19 1.23
C LEU A 80 -25.31 -13.27 0.21
N LEU A 81 -24.48 -13.85 -0.68
CA LEU A 81 -23.81 -13.08 -1.74
C LEU A 81 -24.83 -12.50 -2.74
N GLU A 82 -25.94 -13.19 -2.99
CA GLU A 82 -26.96 -12.80 -3.97
C GLU A 82 -27.92 -11.71 -3.48
N VAL A 83 -27.91 -11.34 -2.21
CA VAL A 83 -28.82 -10.32 -1.64
C VAL A 83 -28.62 -8.95 -2.30
N GLU A 84 -27.36 -8.57 -2.61
CA GLU A 84 -27.04 -7.31 -3.27
C GLU A 84 -26.52 -7.59 -4.69
N LYS A 85 -27.38 -7.37 -5.68
CA LYS A 85 -27.18 -7.80 -7.07
C LYS A 85 -25.98 -7.12 -7.74
N ASP A 86 -25.83 -5.80 -7.57
CA ASP A 86 -24.73 -5.05 -8.21
C ASP A 86 -23.38 -5.48 -7.67
N HIS A 87 -23.32 -5.82 -6.38
CA HIS A 87 -22.13 -6.34 -5.72
C HIS A 87 -21.76 -7.72 -6.27
N VAL A 88 -22.74 -8.60 -6.45
CA VAL A 88 -22.55 -9.94 -7.04
C VAL A 88 -21.99 -9.84 -8.46
N GLU A 89 -22.57 -9.01 -9.31
CA GLU A 89 -22.13 -8.85 -10.70
C GLU A 89 -20.65 -8.40 -10.79
N GLY A 90 -20.20 -7.58 -9.82
CA GLY A 90 -18.81 -7.11 -9.73
C GLY A 90 -17.81 -8.20 -9.35
N PHE A 91 -18.19 -9.16 -8.49
CA PHE A 91 -17.28 -10.15 -7.91
C PHE A 91 -17.50 -11.60 -8.39
N ALA A 92 -18.65 -11.94 -8.94
CA ALA A 92 -18.98 -13.31 -9.32
C ALA A 92 -17.92 -14.03 -10.19
N PRO A 93 -17.22 -13.37 -11.14
CA PRO A 93 -16.20 -14.03 -11.95
C PRO A 93 -14.92 -14.39 -11.19
N GLU A 94 -14.70 -13.81 -10.01
CA GLU A 94 -13.43 -13.86 -9.28
C GLU A 94 -13.51 -14.62 -7.94
N VAL A 95 -14.64 -15.24 -7.60
CA VAL A 95 -14.76 -15.99 -6.35
C VAL A 95 -14.25 -17.42 -6.46
N ALA A 96 -13.65 -17.91 -5.39
CA ALA A 96 -13.31 -19.32 -5.22
C ALA A 96 -14.47 -20.05 -4.52
N TRP A 97 -15.07 -21.02 -5.17
CA TRP A 97 -16.20 -21.78 -4.64
C TRP A 97 -15.78 -22.98 -3.82
N VAL A 98 -16.41 -23.18 -2.67
CA VAL A 98 -16.30 -24.33 -1.81
C VAL A 98 -17.61 -25.12 -1.94
N THR A 99 -17.51 -26.36 -2.45
CA THR A 99 -18.65 -27.20 -2.79
C THR A 99 -18.73 -28.46 -1.93
N TYR A 100 -17.69 -28.77 -1.15
CA TYR A 100 -17.62 -29.93 -0.28
C TYR A 100 -17.21 -29.54 1.15
N GLY A 101 -17.83 -30.15 2.16
CA GLY A 101 -17.43 -30.15 3.56
C GLY A 101 -16.94 -31.56 3.93
N GLY A 102 -15.64 -31.72 4.11
CA GLY A 102 -15.05 -33.05 4.20
C GLY A 102 -15.24 -33.82 2.89
N LEU A 103 -15.87 -34.99 2.96
CA LEU A 103 -16.16 -35.84 1.78
C LEU A 103 -17.58 -35.66 1.22
N ASN A 104 -18.41 -34.85 1.85
CA ASN A 104 -19.79 -34.68 1.46
C ASN A 104 -19.99 -33.37 0.68
N PRO A 105 -20.81 -33.37 -0.39
CA PRO A 105 -21.23 -32.14 -1.02
C PRO A 105 -22.05 -31.29 -0.06
N LEU A 106 -21.81 -29.97 -0.12
CA LEU A 106 -22.61 -29.02 0.66
C LEU A 106 -23.99 -28.88 0.05
N GLN A 107 -25.01 -28.66 0.89
CA GLN A 107 -26.39 -28.37 0.42
C GLN A 107 -26.45 -27.04 -0.32
N GLU A 108 -25.66 -26.05 0.14
CA GLU A 108 -25.44 -24.75 -0.46
C GLU A 108 -23.96 -24.53 -0.60
N ARG A 109 -23.50 -24.11 -1.77
CA ARG A 109 -22.08 -23.77 -1.95
C ARG A 109 -21.76 -22.46 -1.26
N MET A 110 -20.52 -22.34 -0.85
CA MET A 110 -19.98 -21.12 -0.24
C MET A 110 -18.82 -20.60 -1.09
N CYS A 111 -18.57 -19.31 -1.07
CA CYS A 111 -17.31 -18.79 -1.60
C CYS A 111 -16.34 -18.42 -0.48
N VAL A 112 -15.05 -18.46 -0.78
CA VAL A 112 -14.05 -17.80 0.04
C VAL A 112 -14.20 -16.30 -0.18
N ARG A 113 -14.32 -15.51 0.88
CA ARG A 113 -14.59 -14.06 0.81
C ARG A 113 -13.64 -13.33 -0.14
N PRO A 114 -14.15 -12.62 -1.17
CA PRO A 114 -13.37 -11.68 -1.98
C PRO A 114 -13.32 -10.29 -1.32
N THR A 115 -14.29 -10.02 -0.47
CA THR A 115 -14.51 -8.85 0.40
C THR A 115 -15.66 -9.20 1.35
N SER A 116 -15.93 -8.42 2.38
CA SER A 116 -16.85 -8.83 3.47
C SER A 116 -18.07 -7.95 3.66
N GLU A 117 -18.45 -7.09 2.70
CA GLU A 117 -19.62 -6.21 2.81
C GLU A 117 -20.87 -6.98 3.21
N THR A 118 -21.13 -8.11 2.53
CA THR A 118 -22.34 -8.91 2.77
C THR A 118 -22.32 -9.58 4.14
N LEU A 119 -21.16 -10.04 4.61
CA LEU A 119 -21.01 -10.60 5.96
C LEU A 119 -21.24 -9.54 7.05
N PHE A 120 -20.69 -8.34 6.86
CA PHE A 120 -20.92 -7.23 7.79
C PHE A 120 -22.38 -6.79 7.80
N CYS A 121 -23.03 -6.77 6.64
CA CYS A 121 -24.46 -6.44 6.55
C CYS A 121 -25.33 -7.45 7.30
N ASP A 122 -25.07 -8.74 7.14
CA ASP A 122 -25.76 -9.80 7.86
C ASP A 122 -25.56 -9.67 9.38
N PHE A 123 -24.32 -9.43 9.80
CA PHE A 123 -23.98 -9.20 11.20
C PHE A 123 -24.64 -7.94 11.77
N TYR A 124 -24.60 -6.82 11.05
CA TYR A 124 -25.19 -5.56 11.51
C TYR A 124 -26.71 -5.58 11.60
N LYS A 125 -27.37 -6.39 10.80
CA LYS A 125 -28.82 -6.55 10.88
C LYS A 125 -29.30 -6.98 12.27
N ASP A 126 -28.51 -7.84 12.93
CA ASP A 126 -28.82 -8.32 14.28
C ASP A 126 -28.27 -7.40 15.37
N GLU A 127 -27.13 -6.74 15.13
CA GLU A 127 -26.42 -5.89 16.10
C GLU A 127 -26.99 -4.49 16.26
N ILE A 128 -27.75 -4.00 15.26
CA ILE A 128 -28.24 -2.62 15.22
C ILE A 128 -29.77 -2.62 15.33
N GLN A 129 -30.30 -2.14 16.46
CA GLN A 129 -31.73 -2.06 16.74
C GLN A 129 -32.18 -0.64 17.08
N SER A 130 -31.30 0.17 17.68
CA SER A 130 -31.60 1.52 18.11
C SER A 130 -30.46 2.49 17.79
N TYR A 131 -30.75 3.78 17.83
CA TYR A 131 -29.75 4.84 17.65
C TYR A 131 -28.59 4.76 18.68
N ARG A 132 -28.77 4.05 19.79
CA ARG A 132 -27.73 3.85 20.82
C ARG A 132 -26.67 2.84 20.39
N ASP A 133 -26.97 2.00 19.39
CA ASP A 133 -26.04 1.01 18.86
C ASP A 133 -25.10 1.61 17.82
N LEU A 134 -25.34 2.88 17.41
CA LEU A 134 -24.59 3.58 16.37
C LEU A 134 -23.66 4.66 16.97
N PRO A 135 -22.51 4.95 16.32
CA PRO A 135 -22.01 4.27 15.12
C PRO A 135 -21.39 2.92 15.43
N LYS A 136 -21.42 1.98 14.47
CA LYS A 136 -20.57 0.80 14.46
C LYS A 136 -19.35 1.10 13.60
N VAL A 137 -18.16 0.94 14.14
CA VAL A 137 -16.91 1.29 13.45
C VAL A 137 -15.91 0.14 13.59
N TYR A 138 -16.08 -0.88 12.75
CA TYR A 138 -15.31 -2.10 12.84
C TYR A 138 -14.34 -2.25 11.67
N ASN A 139 -13.23 -2.91 11.96
CA ASN A 139 -12.19 -3.29 11.01
C ASN A 139 -11.80 -4.75 11.22
N GLN A 140 -11.43 -5.45 10.17
CA GLN A 140 -10.76 -6.74 10.32
C GLN A 140 -9.47 -6.79 9.50
N TRP A 141 -8.46 -7.44 10.11
CA TRP A 141 -7.23 -7.83 9.47
C TRP A 141 -7.35 -9.28 9.04
N CYS A 142 -7.31 -9.55 7.75
CA CYS A 142 -7.56 -10.90 7.24
C CYS A 142 -6.94 -11.13 5.86
N SER A 143 -7.08 -12.34 5.34
CA SER A 143 -6.88 -12.63 3.92
C SER A 143 -8.21 -12.66 3.17
N VAL A 144 -8.13 -12.39 1.88
CA VAL A 144 -9.23 -12.56 0.91
C VAL A 144 -8.72 -13.26 -0.33
N VAL A 145 -9.63 -13.86 -1.10
CA VAL A 145 -9.32 -14.57 -2.32
C VAL A 145 -10.10 -13.96 -3.49
N ARG A 146 -9.35 -13.51 -4.49
CA ARG A 146 -9.87 -13.07 -5.80
C ARG A 146 -9.16 -13.86 -6.89
N TRP A 147 -9.91 -14.61 -7.69
CA TRP A 147 -9.37 -15.55 -8.65
C TRP A 147 -8.81 -14.86 -9.90
N GLU A 148 -7.80 -14.02 -9.68
CA GLU A 148 -7.13 -13.24 -10.70
C GLU A 148 -6.49 -14.10 -11.79
N LYS A 149 -6.62 -13.66 -13.05
CA LYS A 149 -6.00 -14.34 -14.21
C LYS A 149 -4.49 -14.08 -14.27
N GLU A 150 -4.11 -12.82 -14.05
CA GLU A 150 -2.72 -12.37 -14.05
C GLU A 150 -2.31 -11.96 -12.64
N THR A 151 -1.16 -12.44 -12.20
CA THR A 151 -0.66 -12.18 -10.86
C THR A 151 0.73 -11.57 -10.89
N ARG A 152 1.01 -10.68 -9.92
CA ARG A 152 2.31 -10.07 -9.69
C ARG A 152 2.54 -9.95 -8.18
N PRO A 153 3.72 -10.31 -7.66
CA PRO A 153 4.01 -10.25 -6.22
C PRO A 153 3.56 -8.95 -5.57
N PHE A 154 2.88 -9.04 -4.41
CA PHE A 154 2.30 -7.95 -3.62
C PHE A 154 1.25 -7.08 -4.32
N LEU A 155 1.33 -6.88 -5.62
CA LEU A 155 0.44 -5.97 -6.36
C LEU A 155 -0.91 -6.62 -6.71
N ARG A 156 -0.87 -7.89 -7.12
CA ARG A 156 -2.04 -8.65 -7.52
C ARG A 156 -1.76 -10.14 -7.34
N SER A 157 -2.42 -10.78 -6.40
CA SER A 157 -2.35 -12.22 -6.15
C SER A 157 -3.72 -12.78 -5.83
N ARG A 158 -3.90 -14.08 -6.01
CA ARG A 158 -5.19 -14.73 -5.77
C ARG A 158 -5.60 -14.70 -4.32
N GLU A 159 -4.65 -14.84 -3.42
CA GLU A 159 -4.81 -14.59 -2.00
C GLU A 159 -3.88 -13.46 -1.59
N PHE A 160 -4.37 -12.52 -0.81
CA PHE A 160 -3.58 -11.42 -0.25
C PHE A 160 -4.07 -11.02 1.14
N LEU A 161 -3.17 -10.41 1.89
CA LEU A 161 -3.48 -9.85 3.20
C LEU A 161 -3.93 -8.41 3.06
N TRP A 162 -4.89 -8.03 3.87
CA TRP A 162 -5.41 -6.67 3.89
C TRP A 162 -6.05 -6.32 5.24
N GLN A 163 -6.49 -5.11 5.34
CA GLN A 163 -7.53 -4.69 6.27
C GLN A 163 -8.75 -4.22 5.49
N GLU A 164 -9.91 -4.45 6.04
CA GLU A 164 -11.17 -3.90 5.57
C GLU A 164 -11.95 -3.35 6.75
N GLY A 165 -12.26 -2.06 6.68
CA GLY A 165 -13.15 -1.42 7.63
C GLY A 165 -14.56 -1.36 7.06
N HIS A 166 -15.54 -1.63 7.92
CA HIS A 166 -16.94 -1.56 7.57
C HIS A 166 -17.68 -0.85 8.70
N THR A 167 -18.41 0.20 8.36
CA THR A 167 -19.05 1.05 9.38
C THR A 167 -20.53 1.26 9.10
N ALA A 168 -21.29 1.55 10.15
CA ALA A 168 -22.69 1.93 10.05
C ALA A 168 -22.95 3.18 10.91
N HIS A 169 -23.64 4.14 10.33
CA HIS A 169 -23.91 5.46 10.91
C HIS A 169 -25.41 5.79 10.86
N ALA A 170 -25.82 6.72 11.73
CA ALA A 170 -27.22 7.17 11.76
C ALA A 170 -27.57 8.09 10.58
N THR A 171 -26.60 8.89 10.09
CA THR A 171 -26.88 9.86 9.03
C THR A 171 -25.87 9.77 7.87
N ALA A 172 -26.29 10.30 6.72
CA ALA A 172 -25.43 10.39 5.54
C ALA A 172 -24.18 11.24 5.78
N GLU A 173 -24.34 12.34 6.56
CA GLU A 173 -23.24 13.24 6.90
C GLU A 173 -22.19 12.56 7.77
N GLU A 174 -22.61 11.74 8.75
CA GLU A 174 -21.69 10.95 9.58
C GLU A 174 -20.92 9.92 8.74
N ALA A 175 -21.60 9.24 7.82
CA ALA A 175 -20.98 8.28 6.91
C ALA A 175 -19.98 8.96 5.98
N GLU A 176 -20.34 10.11 5.38
CA GLU A 176 -19.40 10.87 4.52
C GLU A 176 -18.19 11.36 5.32
N ALA A 177 -18.40 11.89 6.53
CA ALA A 177 -17.31 12.34 7.40
C ALA A 177 -16.34 11.19 7.71
N ARG A 178 -16.85 9.99 8.01
CA ARG A 178 -16.02 8.79 8.23
C ARG A 178 -15.28 8.37 6.96
N THR A 179 -15.94 8.41 5.81
CA THR A 179 -15.33 8.09 4.51
C THR A 179 -14.12 8.98 4.23
N GLN A 180 -14.27 10.29 4.44
CA GLN A 180 -13.19 11.27 4.25
C GLN A 180 -12.08 11.12 5.31
N GLN A 181 -12.44 10.86 6.56
CA GLN A 181 -11.46 10.65 7.64
C GLN A 181 -10.52 9.49 7.32
N MET A 182 -11.06 8.37 6.85
CA MET A 182 -10.26 7.18 6.54
C MET A 182 -9.40 7.39 5.29
N LEU A 183 -9.91 8.09 4.28
CA LEU A 183 -9.11 8.48 3.12
C LEU A 183 -7.90 9.33 3.51
N ASN A 184 -8.13 10.34 4.37
CA ASN A 184 -7.05 11.21 4.86
C ASN A 184 -6.04 10.42 5.70
N LEU A 185 -6.51 9.51 6.57
CA LEU A 185 -5.62 8.65 7.35
C LEU A 185 -4.71 7.82 6.44
N TYR A 186 -5.24 7.24 5.35
CA TYR A 186 -4.44 6.51 4.38
C TYR A 186 -3.41 7.39 3.67
N ALA A 187 -3.79 8.60 3.28
CA ALA A 187 -2.89 9.53 2.62
C ALA A 187 -1.75 9.95 3.55
N ASP A 188 -2.07 10.32 4.78
CA ASP A 188 -1.09 10.71 5.81
C ASP A 188 -0.15 9.52 6.14
N PHE A 189 -0.71 8.31 6.24
CA PHE A 189 0.08 7.10 6.42
C PHE A 189 1.06 6.86 5.27
N CYS A 190 0.62 6.97 4.02
CA CYS A 190 1.50 6.80 2.87
C CYS A 190 2.64 7.81 2.87
N GLU A 191 2.36 9.09 3.16
CA GLU A 191 3.39 10.13 3.15
C GLU A 191 4.33 10.03 4.36
N GLU A 192 3.79 9.91 5.57
CA GLU A 192 4.57 9.96 6.81
C GLU A 192 5.34 8.66 7.10
N VAL A 193 4.77 7.50 6.73
CA VAL A 193 5.30 6.19 7.09
C VAL A 193 5.99 5.50 5.92
N LEU A 194 5.37 5.52 4.73
CA LEU A 194 5.92 4.90 3.53
C LEU A 194 6.77 5.86 2.69
N ALA A 195 6.78 7.14 3.02
CA ALA A 195 7.44 8.20 2.24
C ALA A 195 6.94 8.25 0.78
N ILE A 196 5.65 7.95 0.55
CA ILE A 196 5.01 7.92 -0.76
C ILE A 196 4.00 9.05 -0.87
N PRO A 197 4.23 10.05 -1.73
CA PRO A 197 3.27 11.11 -1.99
C PRO A 197 2.09 10.60 -2.81
N VAL A 198 0.86 10.92 -2.42
CA VAL A 198 -0.36 10.45 -3.07
C VAL A 198 -1.26 11.61 -3.49
N ILE A 199 -2.09 11.36 -4.51
CA ILE A 199 -3.17 12.24 -4.93
C ILE A 199 -4.49 11.71 -4.38
N LYS A 200 -5.19 12.52 -3.60
CA LYS A 200 -6.54 12.20 -3.10
C LYS A 200 -7.60 12.71 -4.07
N GLY A 201 -8.61 11.88 -4.32
CA GLY A 201 -9.72 12.32 -5.17
C GLY A 201 -10.88 11.32 -5.20
N ARG A 202 -11.94 11.73 -5.88
CA ARG A 202 -13.11 10.91 -6.14
C ARG A 202 -12.95 10.14 -7.45
N LYS A 203 -13.36 8.89 -7.47
CA LYS A 203 -13.47 8.08 -8.70
C LYS A 203 -14.63 8.58 -9.55
N THR A 204 -14.51 8.40 -10.87
CA THR A 204 -15.66 8.56 -11.78
C THR A 204 -16.70 7.48 -11.52
N ASP A 205 -17.92 7.68 -12.00
CA ASP A 205 -19.00 6.69 -11.81
C ASP A 205 -18.68 5.35 -12.46
N LYS A 206 -17.88 5.34 -13.52
CA LYS A 206 -17.38 4.12 -14.15
C LYS A 206 -16.38 3.35 -13.32
N GLU A 207 -15.52 4.04 -12.59
CA GLU A 207 -14.40 3.45 -11.84
C GLU A 207 -14.72 3.28 -10.34
N LYS A 208 -15.92 3.68 -9.90
CA LYS A 208 -16.33 3.51 -8.50
C LYS A 208 -16.57 2.04 -8.16
N PHE A 209 -16.49 1.70 -6.88
CA PHE A 209 -16.79 0.37 -6.37
C PHE A 209 -18.27 0.02 -6.59
N ALA A 210 -18.55 -1.22 -6.97
CA ALA A 210 -19.90 -1.72 -7.22
C ALA A 210 -20.77 -1.63 -5.96
N GLY A 211 -21.93 -0.97 -6.07
CA GLY A 211 -22.84 -0.71 -4.96
C GLY A 211 -22.53 0.56 -4.15
N ALA A 212 -21.40 1.25 -4.40
CA ALA A 212 -21.10 2.50 -3.72
C ALA A 212 -21.78 3.72 -4.39
N GLU A 213 -22.25 4.68 -3.58
CA GLU A 213 -22.65 5.99 -4.06
C GLU A 213 -21.45 6.85 -4.47
N ALA A 214 -20.36 6.75 -3.69
CA ALA A 214 -19.11 7.41 -3.98
C ALA A 214 -17.92 6.54 -3.56
N THR A 215 -16.88 6.55 -4.39
CA THR A 215 -15.58 5.95 -4.09
C THR A 215 -14.51 7.02 -4.12
N TYR A 216 -13.74 7.11 -3.07
CA TYR A 216 -12.55 7.95 -2.97
C TYR A 216 -11.30 7.08 -2.96
N THR A 217 -10.20 7.64 -3.45
CA THR A 217 -8.95 6.91 -3.65
C THR A 217 -7.74 7.75 -3.32
N ILE A 218 -6.66 7.10 -2.98
CA ILE A 218 -5.31 7.66 -3.01
C ILE A 218 -4.52 7.00 -4.12
N GLU A 219 -3.96 7.81 -5.02
CA GLU A 219 -3.22 7.36 -6.19
C GLU A 219 -1.76 7.77 -6.10
N ALA A 220 -0.85 6.82 -6.25
CA ALA A 220 0.59 7.06 -6.30
C ALA A 220 1.13 6.87 -7.71
N LEU A 221 2.23 7.56 -8.04
CA LEU A 221 2.96 7.38 -9.30
C LEU A 221 4.21 6.53 -9.04
N MET A 222 4.32 5.43 -9.77
CA MET A 222 5.47 4.53 -9.68
C MET A 222 6.61 4.98 -10.61
N HIS A 223 7.79 4.43 -10.42
CA HIS A 223 8.99 4.82 -11.17
C HIS A 223 8.87 4.63 -12.68
N ASP A 224 8.09 3.64 -13.13
CA ASP A 224 7.82 3.39 -14.56
C ASP A 224 6.72 4.28 -15.14
N GLY A 225 6.23 5.26 -14.41
CA GLY A 225 5.20 6.19 -14.84
C GLY A 225 3.77 5.67 -14.75
N LYS A 226 3.54 4.46 -14.21
CA LYS A 226 2.19 3.94 -13.99
C LYS A 226 1.62 4.38 -12.65
N ALA A 227 0.30 4.51 -12.63
CA ALA A 227 -0.46 4.79 -11.43
C ALA A 227 -0.70 3.53 -10.60
N LEU A 228 -0.61 3.67 -9.28
CA LEU A 228 -0.98 2.64 -8.33
C LEU A 228 -2.04 3.16 -7.36
N GLN A 229 -3.23 2.55 -7.41
CA GLN A 229 -4.23 2.76 -6.37
C GLN A 229 -3.74 2.16 -5.07
N SER A 230 -3.50 3.01 -4.08
CA SER A 230 -2.85 2.63 -2.82
C SER A 230 -3.80 2.46 -1.64
N GLY A 231 -5.04 2.91 -1.79
CA GLY A 231 -6.11 2.74 -0.81
C GLY A 231 -7.41 3.35 -1.32
N THR A 232 -8.53 2.85 -0.81
CA THR A 232 -9.86 3.33 -1.17
C THR A 232 -10.74 3.48 0.07
N SER A 233 -11.68 4.42 -0.02
CA SER A 233 -12.72 4.64 0.98
C SER A 233 -14.05 4.86 0.25
N HIS A 234 -15.06 4.08 0.61
CA HIS A 234 -16.34 4.02 -0.08
C HIS A 234 -17.48 4.51 0.82
N ASN A 235 -18.32 5.35 0.28
CA ASN A 235 -19.62 5.69 0.88
C ASN A 235 -20.69 4.91 0.12
N PHE A 236 -21.41 4.03 0.84
CA PHE A 236 -22.50 3.21 0.27
C PHE A 236 -23.87 3.86 0.42
N GLY A 237 -23.95 5.01 1.12
CA GLY A 237 -25.26 5.53 1.49
C GLY A 237 -26.07 4.50 2.29
N ASP A 238 -27.35 4.36 1.98
CA ASP A 238 -28.26 3.41 2.61
C ASP A 238 -28.61 2.20 1.71
N GLY A 239 -27.95 2.04 0.56
CA GLY A 239 -28.27 1.00 -0.43
C GLY A 239 -28.16 -0.42 0.12
N PHE A 240 -27.02 -0.79 0.72
CA PHE A 240 -26.85 -2.09 1.37
C PHE A 240 -27.78 -2.26 2.57
N ALA A 241 -27.99 -1.21 3.36
CA ALA A 241 -28.90 -1.26 4.50
C ALA A 241 -30.33 -1.58 4.06
N LYS A 242 -30.80 -1.04 2.95
CA LYS A 242 -32.11 -1.36 2.35
C LYS A 242 -32.17 -2.79 1.85
N ALA A 243 -31.16 -3.25 1.15
CA ALA A 243 -31.09 -4.61 0.61
C ALA A 243 -31.10 -5.67 1.73
N PHE A 244 -30.36 -5.45 2.82
CA PHE A 244 -30.24 -6.36 3.95
C PHE A 244 -31.25 -6.13 5.08
N GLY A 245 -31.98 -5.02 5.05
CA GLY A 245 -32.98 -4.67 6.11
C GLY A 245 -32.31 -4.18 7.39
N ILE A 246 -31.17 -3.45 7.30
CA ILE A 246 -30.48 -2.92 8.48
C ILE A 246 -31.12 -1.61 8.92
N GLN A 247 -31.98 -1.67 9.92
CA GLN A 247 -32.76 -0.56 10.42
C GLN A 247 -32.52 -0.34 11.92
N TYR A 248 -32.71 0.90 12.35
CA TYR A 248 -32.66 1.28 13.75
C TYR A 248 -33.84 2.18 14.10
N THR A 249 -34.26 2.12 15.36
CA THR A 249 -35.24 3.07 15.93
C THR A 249 -34.50 4.32 16.36
N ASP A 250 -34.87 5.47 15.77
CA ASP A 250 -34.26 6.75 16.12
C ASP A 250 -34.85 7.34 17.43
N LYS A 251 -34.37 8.52 17.82
CA LYS A 251 -34.79 9.22 19.04
C LYS A 251 -36.28 9.62 19.02
N ASP A 252 -36.86 9.76 17.85
CA ASP A 252 -38.28 10.08 17.65
C ASP A 252 -39.14 8.85 17.47
N ASN A 253 -38.62 7.67 17.80
CA ASN A 253 -39.29 6.37 17.68
C ASN A 253 -39.69 5.98 16.25
N LYS A 254 -38.90 6.41 15.26
CA LYS A 254 -39.08 6.10 13.85
C LYS A 254 -38.01 5.13 13.38
N LEU A 255 -38.41 4.16 12.53
CA LEU A 255 -37.48 3.27 11.87
C LEU A 255 -36.75 4.01 10.73
N LYS A 256 -35.43 3.90 10.70
CA LYS A 256 -34.55 4.44 9.67
C LYS A 256 -33.50 3.41 9.25
N TYR A 257 -33.08 3.47 8.00
CA TYR A 257 -31.94 2.71 7.52
C TYR A 257 -30.61 3.38 7.94
N VAL A 258 -29.62 2.57 8.22
CA VAL A 258 -28.25 3.06 8.48
C VAL A 258 -27.58 3.49 7.19
N HIS A 259 -26.58 4.37 7.31
CA HIS A 259 -25.67 4.73 6.24
C HIS A 259 -24.33 4.05 6.46
N GLN A 260 -23.78 3.42 5.42
CA GLN A 260 -22.63 2.53 5.56
C GLN A 260 -21.41 3.05 4.78
N THR A 261 -20.23 2.71 5.28
CA THR A 261 -18.96 2.94 4.59
C THR A 261 -18.11 1.68 4.61
N SER A 262 -17.21 1.55 3.64
CA SER A 262 -16.09 0.62 3.75
C SER A 262 -14.80 1.28 3.26
N TRP A 263 -13.68 0.78 3.78
CA TRP A 263 -12.35 1.32 3.43
C TRP A 263 -11.30 0.24 3.60
N GLY A 264 -10.31 0.21 2.69
CA GLY A 264 -9.33 -0.86 2.67
C GLY A 264 -8.01 -0.50 2.03
N THR A 265 -6.95 -1.14 2.56
CA THR A 265 -5.62 -1.22 1.97
C THR A 265 -5.07 -2.62 2.11
N THR A 266 -4.11 -2.99 1.25
CA THR A 266 -3.61 -4.34 1.13
C THR A 266 -2.08 -4.38 1.19
N THR A 267 -1.51 -5.57 1.16
CA THR A 267 -0.08 -5.80 0.93
C THR A 267 0.47 -5.17 -0.36
N ARG A 268 -0.40 -4.60 -1.22
CA ARG A 268 -0.01 -3.75 -2.36
C ARG A 268 0.88 -2.58 -1.94
N LEU A 269 0.75 -2.08 -0.71
CA LEU A 269 1.61 -1.03 -0.16
C LEU A 269 3.09 -1.45 -0.11
N ILE A 270 3.40 -2.74 0.07
CA ILE A 270 4.78 -3.25 -0.03
C ILE A 270 5.29 -3.06 -1.46
N GLY A 271 4.47 -3.42 -2.45
CA GLY A 271 4.80 -3.19 -3.86
C GLY A 271 5.00 -1.70 -4.17
N ALA A 272 4.17 -0.84 -3.60
CA ALA A 272 4.32 0.61 -3.72
C ALA A 272 5.67 1.11 -3.19
N VAL A 273 6.10 0.64 -2.02
CA VAL A 273 7.43 0.98 -1.44
C VAL A 273 8.56 0.53 -2.36
N ILE A 274 8.50 -0.71 -2.87
CA ILE A 274 9.52 -1.24 -3.80
C ILE A 274 9.60 -0.37 -5.04
N MET A 275 8.48 -0.08 -5.70
CA MET A 275 8.44 0.65 -6.97
C MET A 275 8.69 2.14 -6.84
N THR A 276 8.52 2.72 -5.67
CA THR A 276 8.78 4.15 -5.43
C THR A 276 10.21 4.41 -5.04
N HIS A 277 10.83 3.54 -4.24
CA HIS A 277 12.11 3.83 -3.60
C HIS A 277 13.26 2.93 -4.05
N GLY A 278 12.99 1.72 -4.52
CA GLY A 278 14.00 0.76 -4.94
C GLY A 278 14.89 1.27 -6.07
N ASP A 279 16.09 0.71 -6.15
CA ASP A 279 17.08 1.02 -7.19
C ASP A 279 17.70 -0.26 -7.79
N ASP A 280 18.67 -0.13 -8.66
CA ASP A 280 19.36 -1.26 -9.29
C ASP A 280 20.26 -2.07 -8.33
N SER A 281 20.36 -1.67 -7.05
CA SER A 281 21.01 -2.44 -5.98
C SER A 281 20.02 -3.17 -5.08
N GLY A 282 18.70 -2.96 -5.25
CA GLY A 282 17.65 -3.64 -4.51
C GLY A 282 16.66 -2.71 -3.82
N LEU A 283 16.22 -3.10 -2.62
CA LEU A 283 15.30 -2.31 -1.81
C LEU A 283 15.95 -1.03 -1.27
N VAL A 284 15.12 0.00 -1.11
CA VAL A 284 15.41 1.16 -0.26
C VAL A 284 14.20 1.36 0.63
N LEU A 285 14.30 0.94 1.88
CA LEU A 285 13.15 0.95 2.80
C LEU A 285 13.09 2.26 3.59
N PRO A 286 11.91 2.89 3.65
CA PRO A 286 11.68 3.96 4.62
C PRO A 286 11.96 3.47 6.04
N PRO A 287 12.71 4.20 6.87
CA PRO A 287 13.09 3.77 8.21
C PRO A 287 11.93 3.31 9.08
N LYS A 288 10.75 3.94 8.94
CA LYS A 288 9.58 3.62 9.75
C LYS A 288 9.03 2.21 9.51
N VAL A 289 9.18 1.66 8.31
CA VAL A 289 8.68 0.31 7.96
C VAL A 289 9.78 -0.74 7.81
N ALA A 290 11.04 -0.36 7.81
CA ALA A 290 12.16 -1.28 7.69
C ALA A 290 12.18 -2.29 8.87
N PRO A 291 12.16 -3.60 8.64
CA PRO A 291 12.25 -4.60 9.71
C PRO A 291 13.55 -4.48 10.52
N VAL A 292 14.62 -4.12 9.84
CA VAL A 292 15.92 -3.76 10.42
C VAL A 292 16.22 -2.35 9.96
N GLN A 293 16.49 -1.44 10.90
CA GLN A 293 16.85 -0.04 10.61
C GLN A 293 18.35 0.14 10.51
N VAL A 294 19.10 -0.64 11.28
CA VAL A 294 20.56 -0.55 11.37
C VAL A 294 21.19 -1.92 11.29
N ASP A 295 22.13 -2.10 10.37
CA ASP A 295 22.99 -3.27 10.28
C ASP A 295 24.39 -2.92 10.75
N VAL A 296 24.81 -3.48 11.89
CA VAL A 296 26.17 -3.29 12.43
C VAL A 296 27.08 -4.33 11.80
N ILE A 297 28.03 -3.88 11.01
CA ILE A 297 28.91 -4.73 10.21
C ILE A 297 30.35 -4.64 10.74
N PRO A 298 30.83 -5.63 11.53
CA PRO A 298 32.21 -5.69 11.98
C PRO A 298 33.13 -6.05 10.82
N ILE A 299 34.13 -5.18 10.58
CA ILE A 299 35.19 -5.38 9.59
C ILE A 299 36.34 -6.12 10.27
N MET A 300 36.83 -7.20 9.64
CA MET A 300 37.84 -8.08 10.23
C MET A 300 37.41 -8.66 11.60
N GLN A 301 36.18 -9.13 11.70
CA GLN A 301 35.53 -9.57 12.96
C GLN A 301 36.31 -10.64 13.75
N LYS A 302 37.22 -11.38 13.10
CA LYS A 302 38.11 -12.36 13.74
C LYS A 302 39.25 -11.73 14.57
N LYS A 303 39.49 -10.43 14.42
CA LYS A 303 40.43 -9.70 15.29
C LYS A 303 39.83 -9.53 16.67
N ALA A 304 40.68 -9.67 17.69
CA ALA A 304 40.25 -9.60 19.08
C ALA A 304 39.49 -8.30 19.38
N GLY A 305 38.37 -8.39 20.07
CA GLY A 305 37.54 -7.27 20.52
C GLY A 305 36.62 -6.65 19.45
N VAL A 306 36.78 -6.97 18.16
CA VAL A 306 35.97 -6.35 17.10
C VAL A 306 34.52 -6.81 17.16
N LEU A 307 34.29 -8.10 17.23
CA LEU A 307 32.95 -8.65 17.29
C LEU A 307 32.26 -8.28 18.61
N ASP A 308 32.98 -8.34 19.73
CA ASP A 308 32.44 -7.94 21.05
C ASP A 308 31.99 -6.47 21.02
N LYS A 309 32.78 -5.59 20.43
CA LYS A 309 32.41 -4.17 20.28
C LYS A 309 31.19 -3.97 19.37
N ALA A 310 31.07 -4.75 18.30
CA ALA A 310 29.90 -4.72 17.44
C ALA A 310 28.62 -5.12 18.18
N TYR A 311 28.69 -6.15 19.04
CA TYR A 311 27.56 -6.52 19.88
C TYR A 311 27.23 -5.46 20.93
N GLU A 312 28.25 -4.86 21.57
CA GLU A 312 28.06 -3.75 22.51
C GLU A 312 27.31 -2.58 21.84
N VAL A 313 27.76 -2.15 20.67
CA VAL A 313 27.08 -1.11 19.87
C VAL A 313 25.68 -1.55 19.50
N GLY A 314 25.50 -2.78 19.03
CA GLY A 314 24.19 -3.32 18.69
C GLY A 314 23.21 -3.29 19.87
N GLN A 315 23.66 -3.61 21.08
CA GLN A 315 22.85 -3.54 22.30
C GLN A 315 22.51 -2.10 22.71
N ALA A 316 23.47 -1.18 22.60
CA ALA A 316 23.23 0.24 22.88
C ALA A 316 22.17 0.83 21.93
N LEU A 317 22.23 0.51 20.64
CA LEU A 317 21.26 0.96 19.64
C LEU A 317 19.87 0.34 19.87
N LYS A 318 19.79 -0.94 20.27
CA LYS A 318 18.52 -1.58 20.67
C LYS A 318 17.92 -0.92 21.90
N ALA A 319 18.75 -0.58 22.89
CA ALA A 319 18.30 0.12 24.09
C ALA A 319 17.77 1.53 23.77
N ALA A 320 18.25 2.16 22.69
CA ALA A 320 17.72 3.40 22.14
C ALA A 320 16.42 3.22 21.32
N GLY A 321 15.84 2.02 21.30
CA GLY A 321 14.57 1.72 20.63
C GLY A 321 14.67 1.41 19.13
N LEU A 322 15.88 1.18 18.62
CA LEU A 322 16.10 0.87 17.20
C LEU A 322 15.99 -0.64 16.91
N ARG A 323 15.55 -0.97 15.70
CA ARG A 323 15.55 -2.35 15.17
C ARG A 323 16.93 -2.63 14.55
N VAL A 324 17.75 -3.38 15.25
CA VAL A 324 19.19 -3.56 14.95
C VAL A 324 19.51 -5.02 14.69
N LYS A 325 20.31 -5.26 13.65
CA LYS A 325 21.01 -6.51 13.38
C LYS A 325 22.51 -6.28 13.57
N VAL A 326 23.22 -7.26 14.08
CA VAL A 326 24.69 -7.36 14.01
C VAL A 326 25.00 -8.47 13.02
N ASP A 327 25.71 -8.15 11.94
CA ASP A 327 26.09 -9.15 10.94
C ASP A 327 27.39 -9.86 11.34
N ASP A 328 27.24 -10.90 12.14
CA ASP A 328 28.33 -11.78 12.63
C ASP A 328 28.63 -12.94 11.68
N SER A 329 28.02 -12.98 10.49
CA SER A 329 28.26 -14.02 9.49
C SER A 329 29.74 -14.07 9.09
N ASP A 330 30.19 -15.22 8.61
CA ASP A 330 31.57 -15.44 8.14
C ASP A 330 31.86 -14.86 6.75
N LYS A 331 30.90 -14.15 6.17
CA LYS A 331 31.01 -13.52 4.84
C LYS A 331 32.00 -12.37 4.86
N ASN A 332 32.59 -12.10 3.69
CA ASN A 332 33.46 -10.93 3.54
C ASN A 332 32.67 -9.61 3.59
N PRO A 333 33.31 -8.48 3.93
CA PRO A 333 32.63 -7.20 4.06
C PRO A 333 31.87 -6.76 2.80
N GLY A 334 32.46 -6.95 1.61
CA GLY A 334 31.80 -6.62 0.35
C GLY A 334 30.48 -7.34 0.13
N TRP A 335 30.42 -8.61 0.49
CA TRP A 335 29.19 -9.39 0.46
C TRP A 335 28.14 -8.84 1.45
N LYS A 336 28.57 -8.55 2.70
CA LYS A 336 27.69 -7.98 3.73
C LYS A 336 27.11 -6.64 3.30
N PHE A 337 27.90 -5.78 2.67
CA PHE A 337 27.44 -4.49 2.15
C PHE A 337 26.39 -4.68 1.06
N SER A 338 26.67 -5.57 0.11
CA SER A 338 25.74 -5.87 -0.98
C SER A 338 24.44 -6.47 -0.48
N GLU A 339 24.49 -7.35 0.52
CA GLU A 339 23.30 -7.95 1.14
C GLU A 339 22.47 -6.90 1.90
N GLN A 340 23.12 -6.01 2.66
CA GLN A 340 22.46 -4.90 3.33
C GLN A 340 21.78 -3.96 2.31
N GLU A 341 22.44 -3.66 1.19
CA GLU A 341 21.88 -2.83 0.11
C GLU A 341 20.70 -3.53 -0.57
N MET A 342 20.82 -4.83 -0.90
CA MET A 342 19.73 -5.60 -1.51
C MET A 342 18.49 -5.64 -0.61
N ARG A 343 18.66 -5.81 0.70
CA ARG A 343 17.57 -5.83 1.68
C ARG A 343 17.02 -4.45 2.03
N GLY A 344 17.65 -3.38 1.55
CA GLY A 344 17.20 -2.01 1.75
C GLY A 344 17.26 -1.52 3.18
N ILE A 345 18.17 -2.06 4.00
CA ILE A 345 18.33 -1.63 5.40
C ILE A 345 18.81 -0.18 5.39
N PRO A 346 18.09 0.76 6.05
CA PRO A 346 18.33 2.20 5.91
C PRO A 346 19.76 2.65 6.23
N VAL A 347 20.38 2.04 7.24
CA VAL A 347 21.70 2.43 7.73
C VAL A 347 22.54 1.17 7.98
N ARG A 348 23.81 1.21 7.57
CA ARG A 348 24.80 0.30 8.11
C ARG A 348 25.85 1.05 8.91
N VAL A 349 26.36 0.42 9.94
CA VAL A 349 27.47 0.91 10.77
C VAL A 349 28.67 0.01 10.54
N GLU A 350 29.68 0.56 9.89
CA GLU A 350 30.95 -0.13 9.62
C GLU A 350 31.95 0.18 10.75
N MET A 351 32.58 -0.84 11.30
CA MET A 351 33.64 -0.66 12.29
C MET A 351 34.68 -1.78 12.20
N GLY A 352 35.93 -1.40 12.15
CA GLY A 352 37.07 -2.30 12.16
C GLY A 352 38.02 -1.99 13.32
N PRO A 353 39.16 -2.72 13.42
CA PRO A 353 40.11 -2.54 14.53
C PRO A 353 40.61 -1.10 14.69
N ARG A 354 40.92 -0.42 13.57
CA ARG A 354 41.40 0.98 13.58
C ARG A 354 40.31 1.96 14.03
N ASP A 355 39.07 1.71 13.58
CA ASP A 355 37.93 2.56 13.94
C ASP A 355 37.67 2.44 15.45
N ILE A 356 37.68 1.22 15.99
CA ILE A 356 37.48 0.96 17.42
C ILE A 356 38.58 1.60 18.25
N GLU A 357 39.85 1.48 17.81
CA GLU A 357 40.99 2.10 18.48
C GLU A 357 40.86 3.65 18.52
N ALA A 358 40.33 4.24 17.46
CA ALA A 358 40.07 5.67 17.35
C ALA A 358 38.73 6.11 17.98
N ASN A 359 37.97 5.19 18.60
CA ASN A 359 36.61 5.40 19.08
C ASN A 359 35.68 5.98 18.00
N GLN A 360 35.76 5.47 16.78
CA GLN A 360 35.00 5.93 15.62
C GLN A 360 34.24 4.77 14.96
N ALA A 361 33.19 5.11 14.22
CA ALA A 361 32.50 4.23 13.30
C ALA A 361 32.06 5.00 12.05
N VAL A 362 31.85 4.29 10.95
CA VAL A 362 31.35 4.87 9.71
C VAL A 362 29.90 4.48 9.53
N ILE A 363 29.01 5.46 9.52
CA ILE A 363 27.60 5.28 9.17
C ILE A 363 27.47 5.44 7.65
N VAL A 364 26.78 4.53 6.99
CA VAL A 364 26.48 4.63 5.56
C VAL A 364 24.98 4.60 5.36
N ARG A 365 24.44 5.63 4.73
CA ARG A 365 23.04 5.71 4.33
C ARG A 365 22.79 4.83 3.11
N ARG A 366 21.68 4.06 3.15
CA ARG A 366 21.30 3.23 1.99
C ARG A 366 20.80 4.06 0.81
N ASP A 367 20.07 5.13 1.10
CA ASP A 367 19.35 5.93 0.10
C ASP A 367 20.24 6.85 -0.75
N THR A 368 21.35 7.34 -0.19
CA THR A 368 22.30 8.25 -0.86
C THR A 368 23.72 7.69 -0.98
N ARG A 369 24.03 6.62 -0.21
CA ARG A 369 25.36 6.04 -0.02
C ARG A 369 26.36 7.00 0.63
N GLU A 370 25.87 8.08 1.22
CA GLU A 370 26.67 9.00 2.00
C GLU A 370 27.34 8.29 3.18
N LYS A 371 28.61 8.60 3.42
CA LYS A 371 29.41 8.08 4.54
C LYS A 371 29.64 9.18 5.55
N ILE A 372 29.30 8.90 6.81
CA ILE A 372 29.41 9.83 7.93
C ILE A 372 30.25 9.16 9.02
N THR A 373 31.41 9.74 9.35
CA THR A 373 32.25 9.27 10.47
C THR A 373 31.79 9.94 11.76
N VAL A 374 31.53 9.15 12.79
CA VAL A 374 31.06 9.60 14.10
C VAL A 374 31.79 8.88 15.22
N SER A 375 31.80 9.47 16.43
CA SER A 375 32.23 8.74 17.63
C SER A 375 31.28 7.56 17.91
N ILE A 376 31.84 6.41 18.34
CA ILE A 376 31.03 5.26 18.75
C ILE A 376 30.09 5.64 19.88
N ASP A 377 30.51 6.51 20.79
CA ASP A 377 29.70 6.96 21.92
C ASP A 377 28.49 7.80 21.52
N GLU A 378 28.53 8.41 20.32
CA GLU A 378 27.42 9.27 19.79
C GLU A 378 26.44 8.49 18.89
N LEU A 379 26.71 7.22 18.56
CA LEU A 379 25.90 6.47 17.60
C LEU A 379 24.42 6.41 18.01
N ALA A 380 24.14 6.21 19.30
CA ALA A 380 22.75 6.08 19.81
C ALA A 380 21.94 7.37 19.66
N ASP A 381 22.58 8.52 19.66
CA ASP A 381 21.93 9.82 19.45
C ASP A 381 21.89 10.21 17.97
N ARG A 382 22.96 9.95 17.24
CA ARG A 382 23.09 10.36 15.83
C ARG A 382 22.27 9.53 14.86
N ILE A 383 22.14 8.22 15.07
CA ILE A 383 21.41 7.34 14.14
C ILE A 383 19.92 7.68 14.06
N PRO A 384 19.18 7.93 15.17
CA PRO A 384 17.79 8.38 15.07
C PRO A 384 17.61 9.65 14.22
N GLU A 385 18.48 10.66 14.37
CA GLU A 385 18.45 11.88 13.56
C GLU A 385 18.68 11.60 12.07
N ILE A 386 19.61 10.68 11.76
CA ILE A 386 19.90 10.27 10.38
C ILE A 386 18.69 9.52 9.81
N LEU A 387 18.06 8.62 10.55
CA LEU A 387 16.87 7.90 10.11
C LEU A 387 15.70 8.86 9.82
N ASP A 388 15.47 9.86 10.65
CA ASP A 388 14.47 10.90 10.41
C ASP A 388 14.79 11.72 9.14
N THR A 389 16.05 12.02 8.92
CA THR A 389 16.50 12.69 7.71
C THR A 389 16.28 11.82 6.47
N ILE A 390 16.62 10.54 6.52
CA ILE A 390 16.37 9.59 5.44
C ILE A 390 14.86 9.54 5.11
N GLN A 391 13.99 9.44 6.12
CA GLN A 391 12.55 9.41 5.93
C GLN A 391 12.03 10.64 5.17
N LYS A 392 12.50 11.83 5.54
CA LYS A 392 12.13 13.10 4.88
C LYS A 392 12.68 13.17 3.45
N ASP A 393 13.96 12.89 3.27
CA ASP A 393 14.61 12.95 1.96
C ASP A 393 13.99 11.99 0.96
N MET A 394 13.58 10.79 1.41
CA MET A 394 12.88 9.82 0.57
C MET A 394 11.53 10.36 0.09
N LEU A 395 10.76 11.00 0.96
CA LEU A 395 9.48 11.62 0.60
C LEU A 395 9.68 12.77 -0.40
N GLU A 396 10.65 13.64 -0.17
CA GLU A 396 10.94 14.77 -1.06
C GLU A 396 11.40 14.31 -2.44
N ARG A 397 12.25 13.27 -2.52
CA ARG A 397 12.63 12.69 -3.83
C ARG A 397 11.43 12.09 -4.57
N ALA A 398 10.55 11.39 -3.85
CA ALA A 398 9.35 10.83 -4.45
C ALA A 398 8.37 11.92 -4.93
N ARG A 399 8.24 13.04 -4.19
CA ARG A 399 7.46 14.21 -4.62
C ARG A 399 8.04 14.83 -5.88
N ALA A 400 9.34 15.10 -5.89
CA ALA A 400 10.03 15.66 -7.06
C ALA A 400 9.87 14.75 -8.30
N HIS A 401 9.97 13.43 -8.11
CA HIS A 401 9.73 12.46 -9.18
C HIS A 401 8.31 12.55 -9.71
N ARG A 402 7.29 12.55 -8.85
CA ARG A 402 5.88 12.67 -9.24
C ARG A 402 5.63 13.96 -10.01
N GLU A 403 6.12 15.09 -9.51
CA GLU A 403 5.95 16.40 -10.15
C GLU A 403 6.60 16.45 -11.53
N ALA A 404 7.82 15.94 -11.66
CA ALA A 404 8.54 15.87 -12.93
C ALA A 404 7.87 14.93 -13.96
N HIS A 405 7.02 14.00 -13.51
CA HIS A 405 6.31 13.03 -14.35
C HIS A 405 4.80 13.22 -14.38
N THR A 406 4.32 14.39 -13.96
CA THR A 406 2.92 14.81 -14.09
C THR A 406 2.81 15.87 -15.18
N TYR A 407 2.03 15.59 -16.22
CA TYR A 407 1.89 16.43 -17.40
C TYR A 407 0.48 16.99 -17.47
N THR A 408 0.36 18.17 -18.09
CA THR A 408 -0.93 18.77 -18.44
C THR A 408 -1.17 18.58 -19.93
N ALA A 409 -2.31 18.01 -20.31
CA ALA A 409 -2.74 17.91 -21.70
C ALA A 409 -3.96 18.81 -21.92
N LEU A 410 -3.85 19.72 -22.89
CA LEU A 410 -4.91 20.67 -23.25
C LEU A 410 -5.76 20.20 -24.43
N ASN A 411 -5.23 19.26 -25.21
CA ASN A 411 -5.91 18.65 -26.35
C ASN A 411 -5.58 17.15 -26.44
N TYR A 412 -6.28 16.46 -27.33
CA TYR A 412 -6.20 14.99 -27.39
C TYR A 412 -4.88 14.46 -27.96
N ASP A 413 -4.21 15.22 -28.80
CA ASP A 413 -2.90 14.81 -29.35
C ASP A 413 -1.82 14.90 -28.28
N GLU A 414 -1.76 16.00 -27.53
CA GLU A 414 -0.90 16.11 -26.33
C GLU A 414 -1.17 14.99 -25.33
N PHE A 415 -2.45 14.64 -25.12
CA PHE A 415 -2.81 13.54 -24.21
C PHE A 415 -2.22 12.20 -24.68
N LYS A 416 -2.34 11.88 -25.97
CA LYS A 416 -1.80 10.63 -26.53
C LYS A 416 -0.27 10.58 -26.44
N ASP A 417 0.40 11.68 -26.68
CA ASP A 417 1.87 11.79 -26.63
C ASP A 417 2.42 11.59 -25.20
N THR A 418 1.61 11.90 -24.18
CA THR A 418 1.99 11.78 -22.77
C THR A 418 1.42 10.54 -22.05
N ALA A 419 0.77 9.64 -22.76
CA ALA A 419 -0.02 8.53 -22.22
C ALA A 419 0.76 7.49 -21.35
N ALA A 420 2.09 7.62 -21.23
CA ALA A 420 2.90 6.77 -20.35
C ALA A 420 3.12 7.33 -18.93
N ARG A 421 2.40 8.38 -18.52
CA ARG A 421 2.69 9.19 -17.32
C ARG A 421 1.40 9.59 -16.62
N PHE A 422 1.49 10.31 -15.48
CA PHE A 422 0.32 11.02 -14.94
C PHE A 422 -0.03 12.21 -15.83
N ILE A 423 -1.29 12.32 -16.18
CA ILE A 423 -1.81 13.39 -17.03
C ILE A 423 -2.93 14.10 -16.30
N LYS A 424 -2.81 15.41 -16.15
CA LYS A 424 -3.91 16.28 -15.77
C LYS A 424 -4.62 16.74 -17.05
N ALA A 425 -5.91 16.47 -17.17
CA ALA A 425 -6.70 16.91 -18.31
C ALA A 425 -8.16 17.15 -17.91
N MET A 426 -8.80 18.09 -18.61
CA MET A 426 -10.21 18.42 -18.40
C MET A 426 -11.13 17.40 -19.06
N TRP A 427 -12.22 17.07 -18.38
CA TRP A 427 -13.20 16.06 -18.80
C TRP A 427 -14.64 16.59 -18.71
N CYS A 428 -15.49 16.20 -19.65
CA CYS A 428 -16.89 16.64 -19.73
C CYS A 428 -17.86 15.87 -18.82
N GLY A 429 -17.42 14.80 -18.16
CA GLY A 429 -18.28 13.94 -17.36
C GLY A 429 -18.97 12.82 -18.15
N ASP A 430 -18.67 12.68 -19.44
CA ASP A 430 -19.28 11.64 -20.30
C ASP A 430 -18.42 10.37 -20.31
N GLN A 431 -19.00 9.24 -19.94
CA GLN A 431 -18.32 7.93 -19.93
C GLN A 431 -17.75 7.56 -21.30
N ALA A 432 -18.41 7.97 -22.40
CA ALA A 432 -17.93 7.69 -23.75
C ALA A 432 -16.53 8.27 -24.01
N CYS A 433 -16.18 9.38 -23.35
CA CYS A 433 -14.83 9.95 -23.43
C CYS A 433 -13.82 9.11 -22.64
N GLU A 434 -14.19 8.57 -21.48
CA GLU A 434 -13.33 7.65 -20.73
C GLU A 434 -13.08 6.35 -21.52
N ASP A 435 -14.12 5.80 -22.14
CA ASP A 435 -14.03 4.59 -22.95
C ASP A 435 -13.08 4.79 -24.13
N LYS A 436 -13.25 5.91 -24.86
CA LYS A 436 -12.39 6.28 -25.98
C LYS A 436 -10.93 6.48 -25.55
N ILE A 437 -10.68 7.19 -24.45
CA ILE A 437 -9.33 7.39 -23.92
C ILE A 437 -8.69 6.04 -23.59
N LYS A 438 -9.43 5.14 -22.93
CA LYS A 438 -8.95 3.79 -22.59
C LYS A 438 -8.63 2.96 -23.83
N GLU A 439 -9.50 2.99 -24.84
CA GLU A 439 -9.31 2.26 -26.10
C GLU A 439 -8.06 2.74 -26.84
N ASP A 440 -7.91 4.06 -26.99
CA ASP A 440 -6.84 4.67 -27.79
C ASP A 440 -5.47 4.65 -27.08
N THR A 441 -5.44 4.70 -25.73
CA THR A 441 -4.19 4.96 -24.97
C THR A 441 -3.88 3.97 -23.85
N THR A 442 -4.83 3.12 -23.49
CA THR A 442 -4.79 2.26 -22.30
C THR A 442 -4.79 3.03 -20.96
N CYS A 443 -4.90 4.35 -20.98
CA CYS A 443 -5.06 5.17 -19.78
C CYS A 443 -6.50 5.09 -19.26
N THR A 444 -6.64 5.10 -17.93
CA THR A 444 -7.93 5.21 -17.25
C THR A 444 -7.97 6.48 -16.40
N SER A 445 -9.17 6.91 -16.05
CA SER A 445 -9.34 7.96 -15.04
C SER A 445 -8.85 7.42 -13.69
N ARG A 446 -7.93 8.14 -13.06
CA ARG A 446 -7.42 7.73 -11.74
C ARG A 446 -8.26 8.33 -10.62
N CYS A 447 -8.41 9.63 -10.64
CA CYS A 447 -9.32 10.34 -9.76
C CYS A 447 -9.59 11.76 -10.24
N MET A 448 -10.72 12.31 -9.81
CA MET A 448 -10.99 13.74 -9.79
C MET A 448 -10.46 14.29 -8.46
N PRO A 449 -9.34 15.03 -8.43
CA PRO A 449 -8.75 15.51 -7.19
C PRO A 449 -9.69 16.52 -6.51
N PHE A 450 -9.60 16.65 -5.20
CA PHE A 450 -10.42 17.62 -4.46
C PHE A 450 -10.04 19.06 -4.80
N ALA A 451 -8.75 19.33 -4.98
CA ALA A 451 -8.29 20.62 -5.50
C ALA A 451 -8.43 20.62 -7.03
N GLN A 452 -9.51 21.21 -7.50
CA GLN A 452 -9.78 21.36 -8.93
C GLN A 452 -9.00 22.54 -9.51
N GLU A 453 -8.35 22.32 -10.64
CA GLU A 453 -7.62 23.30 -11.42
C GLU A 453 -8.28 23.42 -12.79
N LYS A 454 -8.64 24.63 -13.19
CA LYS A 454 -9.22 24.87 -14.52
C LYS A 454 -8.10 25.00 -15.56
N LEU A 455 -7.82 23.91 -16.26
CA LEU A 455 -6.77 23.85 -17.28
C LEU A 455 -7.26 24.34 -18.66
N SER A 456 -8.54 24.09 -18.96
CA SER A 456 -9.20 24.43 -20.22
C SER A 456 -10.72 24.54 -20.00
N ASP A 457 -11.42 25.20 -20.93
CA ASP A 457 -12.89 25.23 -20.92
C ASP A 457 -13.51 23.96 -21.51
N VAL A 458 -12.74 23.15 -22.21
CA VAL A 458 -13.23 22.01 -22.99
C VAL A 458 -12.61 20.70 -22.58
N CYS A 459 -13.38 19.65 -22.80
CA CYS A 459 -12.93 18.26 -22.59
C CYS A 459 -11.78 17.92 -23.54
N VAL A 460 -10.72 17.35 -23.00
CA VAL A 460 -9.54 16.93 -23.76
C VAL A 460 -9.87 15.97 -24.91
N CYS A 461 -10.90 15.13 -24.75
CA CYS A 461 -11.27 14.10 -25.72
C CYS A 461 -12.25 14.58 -26.79
N CYS A 462 -13.36 15.25 -26.42
CA CYS A 462 -14.46 15.56 -27.34
C CYS A 462 -14.66 17.04 -27.61
N GLY A 463 -13.95 17.94 -26.96
CA GLY A 463 -14.10 19.41 -27.14
C GLY A 463 -15.39 20.01 -26.57
N LYS A 464 -16.29 19.21 -25.96
CA LYS A 464 -17.49 19.75 -25.27
C LYS A 464 -17.05 20.47 -23.97
N PRO A 465 -17.94 21.33 -23.41
CA PRO A 465 -17.65 22.00 -22.13
C PRO A 465 -17.18 21.00 -21.05
N ALA A 466 -16.09 21.32 -20.41
CA ALA A 466 -15.51 20.46 -19.35
C ALA A 466 -16.22 20.69 -18.02
N LYS A 467 -16.33 19.63 -17.21
CA LYS A 467 -16.92 19.65 -15.86
C LYS A 467 -15.90 19.53 -14.75
N ALA A 468 -14.83 18.76 -14.98
CA ALA A 468 -13.83 18.49 -13.94
C ALA A 468 -12.44 18.26 -14.54
N MET A 469 -11.42 18.59 -13.77
CA MET A 469 -10.05 18.16 -14.01
C MET A 469 -9.88 16.75 -13.42
N VAL A 470 -9.28 15.86 -14.19
CA VAL A 470 -9.06 14.47 -13.83
C VAL A 470 -7.58 14.11 -13.98
N TYR A 471 -7.07 13.31 -13.07
CA TYR A 471 -5.79 12.61 -13.25
C TYR A 471 -6.02 11.32 -14.03
N TRP A 472 -5.26 11.16 -15.09
CA TRP A 472 -5.28 10.01 -15.98
C TRP A 472 -3.94 9.30 -15.95
N GLY A 473 -3.94 8.00 -16.24
CA GLY A 473 -2.70 7.23 -16.34
C GLY A 473 -2.96 5.75 -16.61
N LYS A 474 -1.91 5.08 -17.06
CA LYS A 474 -1.90 3.62 -17.07
C LYS A 474 -1.80 3.12 -15.64
N ALA A 475 -2.49 2.02 -15.32
CA ALA A 475 -2.57 1.48 -13.97
C ALA A 475 -1.93 0.09 -13.87
N TYR A 476 -1.51 -0.25 -12.66
CA TYR A 476 -1.16 -1.61 -12.28
C TYR A 476 -2.38 -2.48 -12.01
#